data_ce495815ec0b3000091bea9edb7ee37e
#
_entry.id   ce495815ec0b3000091bea9edb7ee37e
#
_cell.length_a   1.000
_cell.length_b   1.000
_cell.length_c   1.000
_cell.angle_alpha   90.00
_cell.angle_beta   90.00
_cell.angle_gamma   90.00
#
_symmetry.space_group_name_H-M   'P 1'
#
loop_
_entity.id
_entity.type
_entity.pdbx_description
1 polymer ?
#
loop_
_entity_poly.entity_id
_entity_poly.type
_entity_poly.pdbx_seq_one_letter_code
_entity_poly.pdbx_strand_id
1 'polypeptide(L)'
;MINFEYKGISAGKYVEGEIEAINNSEAAYKLKEQKVIITKLVKAKKKKEIKKKQATKFSFGSGVKTKEILIFAKQFSTMQRAGLPILTSLNLLIEQTQGPNLKKIIIQIKKDLEAGNALSACFQKHPKIFDTVTVNLIKAGEASGKLDIFLERIVDSLEKREKIKAQIKSALFYP
;
A
#
# COMPACT_ATOMS: atom_id res chain seq x y z
N MET A 1 -24.24 -21.21 -17.41
CA MET A 1 -23.49 -22.01 -16.42
C MET A 1 -22.92 -21.06 -15.40
N ILE A 2 -22.82 -21.43 -14.15
CA ILE A 2 -22.35 -20.60 -13.03
C ILE A 2 -21.12 -21.29 -12.45
N ASN A 3 -20.04 -20.56 -12.22
CA ASN A 3 -18.84 -21.12 -11.57
C ASN A 3 -19.05 -21.18 -10.06
N PHE A 4 -18.68 -22.29 -9.47
CA PHE A 4 -18.66 -22.52 -8.03
C PHE A 4 -17.23 -22.77 -7.57
N GLU A 5 -16.79 -22.06 -6.52
CA GLU A 5 -15.56 -22.35 -5.82
C GLU A 5 -15.83 -23.40 -4.75
N TYR A 6 -15.03 -24.46 -4.72
CA TYR A 6 -15.15 -25.50 -3.71
C TYR A 6 -13.87 -25.72 -2.94
N LYS A 7 -14.02 -26.13 -1.69
CA LYS A 7 -12.97 -26.68 -0.85
C LYS A 7 -13.45 -28.04 -0.36
N GLY A 8 -12.57 -29.04 -0.41
CA GLY A 8 -12.92 -30.40 -0.05
C GLY A 8 -11.70 -31.25 0.31
N ILE A 9 -11.96 -32.52 0.55
CA ILE A 9 -10.93 -33.52 0.82
C ILE A 9 -11.09 -34.62 -0.21
N SER A 10 -10.01 -34.95 -0.93
CA SER A 10 -9.94 -36.08 -1.85
C SER A 10 -8.72 -36.93 -1.50
N ALA A 11 -8.91 -38.23 -1.35
CA ALA A 11 -7.83 -39.18 -0.96
C ALA A 11 -7.01 -38.73 0.26
N GLY A 12 -7.66 -38.10 1.27
CA GLY A 12 -7.01 -37.64 2.51
C GLY A 12 -6.24 -36.32 2.39
N LYS A 13 -6.27 -35.66 1.21
CA LYS A 13 -5.62 -34.36 1.00
C LYS A 13 -6.66 -33.26 0.78
N TYR A 14 -6.36 -32.06 1.30
CA TYR A 14 -7.16 -30.88 1.02
C TYR A 14 -7.02 -30.46 -0.44
N VAL A 15 -8.16 -30.29 -1.11
CA VAL A 15 -8.27 -29.83 -2.49
C VAL A 15 -9.19 -28.62 -2.58
N GLU A 16 -8.83 -27.66 -3.38
CA GLU A 16 -9.67 -26.51 -3.70
C GLU A 16 -9.61 -26.23 -5.20
N GLY A 17 -10.74 -25.78 -5.76
CA GLY A 17 -10.85 -25.54 -7.19
C GLY A 17 -12.16 -24.87 -7.57
N GLU A 18 -12.38 -24.71 -8.87
CA GLU A 18 -13.63 -24.20 -9.44
C GLU A 18 -14.31 -25.27 -10.28
N ILE A 19 -15.64 -25.30 -10.24
CA ILE A 19 -16.46 -26.21 -11.04
C ILE A 19 -17.64 -25.46 -11.65
N GLU A 20 -17.93 -25.74 -12.91
CA GLU A 20 -19.07 -25.17 -13.61
C GLU A 20 -20.32 -26.06 -13.43
N ALA A 21 -21.39 -25.42 -12.97
CA ALA A 21 -22.71 -26.09 -12.83
C ALA A 21 -23.84 -25.09 -12.99
N ILE A 22 -25.06 -25.60 -13.20
CA ILE A 22 -26.26 -24.80 -13.30
C ILE A 22 -26.75 -24.37 -11.92
N ASN A 23 -26.56 -25.23 -10.91
CA ASN A 23 -26.93 -24.97 -9.52
C ASN A 23 -26.03 -25.69 -8.54
N ASN A 24 -26.21 -25.39 -7.23
CA ASN A 24 -25.41 -25.97 -6.13
C ASN A 24 -25.54 -27.51 -6.08
N SER A 25 -26.71 -28.08 -6.40
CA SER A 25 -26.92 -29.51 -6.34
C SER A 25 -26.16 -30.26 -7.43
N GLU A 26 -26.09 -29.69 -8.63
CA GLU A 26 -25.30 -30.24 -9.73
C GLU A 26 -23.76 -30.12 -9.45
N ALA A 27 -23.35 -28.99 -8.89
CA ALA A 27 -21.95 -28.82 -8.49
C ALA A 27 -21.53 -29.86 -7.44
N ALA A 28 -22.37 -30.06 -6.43
CA ALA A 28 -22.16 -31.08 -5.41
C ALA A 28 -22.16 -32.52 -5.98
N TYR A 29 -23.02 -32.81 -6.92
CA TYR A 29 -23.07 -34.11 -7.58
C TYR A 29 -21.77 -34.40 -8.35
N LYS A 30 -21.34 -33.46 -9.20
CA LYS A 30 -20.11 -33.58 -9.99
C LYS A 30 -18.84 -33.73 -9.09
N LEU A 31 -18.80 -33.03 -7.95
CA LEU A 31 -17.66 -33.16 -7.00
C LEU A 31 -17.70 -34.52 -6.27
N LYS A 32 -18.88 -35.04 -5.99
CA LYS A 32 -19.05 -36.38 -5.40
C LYS A 32 -18.59 -37.49 -6.35
N GLU A 33 -18.85 -37.38 -7.66
CA GLU A 33 -18.31 -38.28 -8.68
C GLU A 33 -16.78 -38.26 -8.72
N GLN A 34 -16.18 -37.10 -8.49
CA GLN A 34 -14.72 -36.95 -8.41
C GLN A 34 -14.14 -37.38 -7.03
N LYS A 35 -14.95 -38.03 -6.19
CA LYS A 35 -14.56 -38.49 -4.85
C LYS A 35 -14.05 -37.38 -3.94
N VAL A 36 -14.57 -36.15 -4.13
CA VAL A 36 -14.25 -34.99 -3.28
C VAL A 36 -15.32 -34.87 -2.20
N ILE A 37 -14.91 -34.94 -0.94
CA ILE A 37 -15.78 -34.64 0.22
C ILE A 37 -15.80 -33.12 0.38
N ILE A 38 -16.92 -32.48 0.08
CA ILE A 38 -17.08 -31.04 0.08
C ILE A 38 -17.14 -30.53 1.52
N THR A 39 -16.25 -29.63 1.89
CA THR A 39 -16.29 -28.90 3.17
C THR A 39 -16.87 -27.48 2.99
N LYS A 40 -16.74 -26.89 1.81
CA LYS A 40 -17.33 -25.60 1.48
C LYS A 40 -17.61 -25.51 -0.02
N LEU A 41 -18.82 -25.03 -0.38
CA LEU A 41 -19.22 -24.77 -1.77
C LEU A 41 -19.90 -23.40 -1.83
N VAL A 42 -19.36 -22.47 -2.61
CA VAL A 42 -19.84 -21.09 -2.74
C VAL A 42 -19.98 -20.72 -4.22
N LYS A 43 -21.04 -19.99 -4.57
CA LYS A 43 -21.11 -19.41 -5.92
C LYS A 43 -19.95 -18.46 -6.12
N ALA A 44 -19.12 -18.71 -7.13
CA ALA A 44 -18.10 -17.75 -7.53
C ALA A 44 -18.80 -16.46 -7.97
N LYS A 45 -18.58 -15.35 -7.28
CA LYS A 45 -19.06 -14.05 -7.77
C LYS A 45 -18.35 -13.80 -9.09
N LYS A 46 -19.14 -13.55 -10.18
CA LYS A 46 -18.59 -13.16 -11.49
C LYS A 46 -17.51 -12.10 -11.25
N LYS A 47 -16.25 -12.49 -11.30
CA LYS A 47 -15.18 -11.55 -11.55
C LYS A 47 -15.48 -10.95 -12.92
N LYS A 48 -15.93 -9.69 -12.97
CA LYS A 48 -15.83 -8.91 -14.19
C LYS A 48 -14.42 -9.14 -14.71
N GLU A 49 -14.31 -9.62 -15.94
CA GLU A 49 -13.04 -9.62 -16.67
C GLU A 49 -12.52 -8.20 -16.72
N ILE A 50 -11.77 -7.84 -15.69
CA ILE A 50 -10.83 -6.76 -15.78
C ILE A 50 -9.71 -7.34 -16.63
N LYS A 51 -9.70 -6.91 -17.93
CA LYS A 51 -8.58 -7.12 -18.83
C LYS A 51 -7.31 -7.11 -17.98
N LYS A 52 -6.54 -8.20 -18.05
CA LYS A 52 -5.17 -8.28 -17.55
C LYS A 52 -4.34 -7.15 -18.17
N LYS A 53 -4.47 -5.94 -17.65
CA LYS A 53 -3.32 -5.07 -17.55
C LYS A 53 -2.42 -5.79 -16.54
N GLN A 54 -1.25 -6.18 -17.00
CA GLN A 54 -0.18 -6.68 -16.18
C GLN A 54 -0.05 -5.79 -14.95
N ALA A 55 -0.80 -6.14 -13.88
CA ALA A 55 -0.43 -5.72 -12.55
C ALA A 55 0.87 -6.49 -12.30
N THR A 56 2.00 -5.88 -12.67
CA THR A 56 3.25 -6.19 -12.02
C THR A 56 2.88 -6.26 -10.55
N LYS A 57 2.94 -7.47 -9.98
CA LYS A 57 2.92 -7.68 -8.54
C LYS A 57 4.10 -6.89 -8.00
N PHE A 58 3.91 -5.61 -7.75
CA PHE A 58 4.80 -4.86 -6.89
C PHE A 58 4.60 -5.45 -5.50
N SER A 59 5.34 -6.53 -5.22
CA SER A 59 5.65 -6.93 -3.88
C SER A 59 6.42 -5.76 -3.26
N PHE A 60 5.69 -4.80 -2.72
CA PHE A 60 6.24 -3.82 -1.80
C PHE A 60 6.55 -4.55 -0.50
N GLY A 61 7.54 -5.43 -0.56
CA GLY A 61 8.32 -5.76 0.61
C GLY A 61 8.93 -4.46 1.11
N SER A 62 8.76 -4.20 2.38
CA SER A 62 9.27 -3.14 3.22
C SER A 62 10.74 -2.72 2.94
N GLY A 63 11.00 -2.08 1.81
CA GLY A 63 12.35 -1.69 1.39
C GLY A 63 12.65 -0.21 1.55
N VAL A 64 11.73 0.60 2.14
CA VAL A 64 11.98 2.01 2.42
C VAL A 64 12.37 2.15 3.88
N LYS A 65 13.59 2.64 4.13
CA LYS A 65 14.09 2.88 5.49
C LYS A 65 13.45 4.14 6.06
N THR A 66 13.13 4.14 7.36
CA THR A 66 12.59 5.33 8.06
C THR A 66 13.50 6.55 7.88
N LYS A 67 14.81 6.35 7.81
CA LYS A 67 15.79 7.41 7.55
C LYS A 67 15.59 8.07 6.17
N GLU A 68 15.23 7.29 5.14
CA GLU A 68 14.94 7.83 3.79
C GLU A 68 13.67 8.69 3.81
N ILE A 69 12.65 8.25 4.54
CA ILE A 69 11.40 9.01 4.72
C ILE A 69 11.67 10.30 5.48
N LEU A 70 12.51 10.27 6.51
CA LEU A 70 12.90 11.47 7.26
C LEU A 70 13.62 12.48 6.38
N ILE A 71 14.59 12.03 5.56
CA ILE A 71 15.32 12.91 4.62
C ILE A 71 14.35 13.54 3.61
N PHE A 72 13.48 12.72 3.02
CA PHE A 72 12.43 13.19 2.13
C PHE A 72 11.53 14.26 2.78
N ALA A 73 11.04 13.98 4.00
CA ALA A 73 10.16 14.90 4.72
C ALA A 73 10.86 16.23 5.05
N LYS A 74 12.15 16.21 5.46
CA LYS A 74 12.95 17.42 5.71
C LYS A 74 13.11 18.26 4.45
N GLN A 75 13.50 17.64 3.35
CA GLN A 75 13.69 18.34 2.08
C GLN A 75 12.35 18.92 1.58
N PHE A 76 11.27 18.15 1.67
CA PHE A 76 9.94 18.63 1.27
C PHE A 76 9.48 19.80 2.14
N SER A 77 9.63 19.71 3.47
CA SER A 77 9.32 20.82 4.39
C SER A 77 10.11 22.09 4.05
N THR A 78 11.43 21.96 3.80
CA THR A 78 12.29 23.07 3.43
C THR A 78 11.84 23.73 2.13
N MET A 79 11.49 22.94 1.11
CA MET A 79 11.02 23.45 -0.17
C MET A 79 9.67 24.19 -0.04
N GLN A 80 8.74 23.63 0.75
CA GLN A 80 7.44 24.28 0.98
C GLN A 80 7.60 25.57 1.80
N ARG A 81 8.50 25.61 2.76
CA ARG A 81 8.83 26.83 3.53
C ARG A 81 9.45 27.91 2.63
N ALA A 82 10.22 27.50 1.63
CA ALA A 82 10.77 28.40 0.62
C ALA A 82 9.72 28.84 -0.42
N GLY A 83 8.46 28.39 -0.32
CA GLY A 83 7.36 28.76 -1.20
C GLY A 83 7.39 28.07 -2.57
N LEU A 84 8.16 26.98 -2.73
CA LEU A 84 8.16 26.25 -4.00
C LEU A 84 6.81 25.56 -4.24
N PRO A 85 6.30 25.57 -5.49
CA PRO A 85 5.11 24.81 -5.85
C PRO A 85 5.28 23.31 -5.53
N ILE A 86 4.22 22.68 -5.08
CA ILE A 86 4.26 21.26 -4.63
C ILE A 86 4.78 20.33 -5.73
N LEU A 87 4.31 20.49 -6.97
CA LEU A 87 4.75 19.67 -8.11
C LEU A 87 6.24 19.89 -8.43
N THR A 88 6.73 21.12 -8.33
CA THR A 88 8.15 21.43 -8.49
C THR A 88 8.98 20.76 -7.40
N SER A 89 8.53 20.85 -6.15
CA SER A 89 9.18 20.19 -5.02
C SER A 89 9.24 18.67 -5.20
N LEU A 90 8.15 18.05 -5.64
CA LEU A 90 8.13 16.60 -5.91
C LEU A 90 9.08 16.21 -7.04
N ASN A 91 9.21 17.02 -8.11
CA ASN A 91 10.18 16.77 -9.18
C ASN A 91 11.63 16.76 -8.64
N LEU A 92 12.00 17.77 -7.88
CA LEU A 92 13.34 17.86 -7.28
C LEU A 92 13.60 16.70 -6.31
N LEU A 93 12.59 16.31 -5.52
CA LEU A 93 12.70 15.17 -4.60
C LEU A 93 12.86 13.83 -5.34
N ILE A 94 12.21 13.65 -6.50
CA ILE A 94 12.40 12.47 -7.35
C ILE A 94 13.86 12.37 -7.83
N GLU A 95 14.46 13.48 -8.21
CA GLU A 95 15.85 13.53 -8.67
C GLU A 95 16.84 13.25 -7.53
N GLN A 96 16.61 13.83 -6.35
CA GLN A 96 17.49 13.72 -5.17
C GLN A 96 17.34 12.39 -4.42
N THR A 97 16.21 11.69 -4.60
CA THR A 97 15.96 10.42 -3.87
C THR A 97 16.78 9.29 -4.45
N GLN A 98 17.69 8.73 -3.64
CA GLN A 98 18.55 7.61 -4.02
C GLN A 98 17.84 6.26 -3.87
N GLY A 99 16.94 6.12 -2.89
CA GLY A 99 16.19 4.89 -2.62
C GLY A 99 15.20 4.55 -3.74
N PRO A 100 15.39 3.48 -4.52
CA PRO A 100 14.56 3.21 -5.70
C PRO A 100 13.10 2.97 -5.34
N ASN A 101 12.82 2.44 -4.15
CA ASN A 101 11.47 2.17 -3.69
C ASN A 101 10.74 3.47 -3.29
N LEU A 102 11.40 4.34 -2.53
CA LEU A 102 10.83 5.65 -2.17
C LEU A 102 10.66 6.52 -3.42
N LYS A 103 11.62 6.51 -4.33
CA LYS A 103 11.55 7.24 -5.60
C LYS A 103 10.32 6.87 -6.42
N LYS A 104 10.01 5.57 -6.54
CA LYS A 104 8.80 5.08 -7.23
C LYS A 104 7.52 5.60 -6.57
N ILE A 105 7.49 5.65 -5.24
CA ILE A 105 6.35 6.16 -4.49
C ILE A 105 6.15 7.65 -4.75
N ILE A 106 7.22 8.45 -4.71
CA ILE A 106 7.15 9.89 -4.97
C ILE A 106 6.67 10.16 -6.41
N ILE A 107 7.15 9.37 -7.39
CA ILE A 107 6.67 9.44 -8.78
C ILE A 107 5.15 9.17 -8.86
N GLN A 108 4.66 8.16 -8.10
CA GLN A 108 3.23 7.85 -8.10
C GLN A 108 2.41 8.97 -7.43
N ILE A 109 2.88 9.50 -6.30
CA ILE A 109 2.25 10.65 -5.61
C ILE A 109 2.17 11.85 -6.56
N LYS A 110 3.26 12.16 -7.27
CA LYS A 110 3.26 13.24 -8.26
C LYS A 110 2.22 13.03 -9.37
N LYS A 111 2.17 11.83 -9.96
CA LYS A 111 1.18 11.50 -11.01
C LYS A 111 -0.25 11.63 -10.53
N ASP A 112 -0.52 11.15 -9.31
CA ASP A 112 -1.85 11.24 -8.71
C ASP A 112 -2.25 12.70 -8.44
N LEU A 113 -1.30 13.52 -8.01
CA LEU A 113 -1.52 14.97 -7.81
C LEU A 113 -1.76 15.70 -9.13
N GLU A 114 -0.99 15.38 -10.18
CA GLU A 114 -1.19 15.90 -11.55
C GLU A 114 -2.56 15.52 -12.13
N ALA A 115 -3.10 14.37 -11.71
CA ALA A 115 -4.45 13.93 -12.06
C ALA A 115 -5.57 14.65 -11.26
N GLY A 116 -5.22 15.63 -10.41
CA GLY A 116 -6.16 16.44 -9.65
C GLY A 116 -6.59 15.86 -8.31
N ASN A 117 -5.94 14.81 -7.82
CA ASN A 117 -6.22 14.29 -6.49
C ASN A 117 -5.63 15.21 -5.42
N ALA A 118 -6.28 15.27 -4.24
CA ALA A 118 -5.74 15.96 -3.08
C ALA A 118 -4.41 15.34 -2.65
N LEU A 119 -3.45 16.16 -2.18
CA LEU A 119 -2.13 15.69 -1.75
C LEU A 119 -2.25 14.61 -0.66
N SER A 120 -3.10 14.85 0.34
CA SER A 120 -3.37 13.89 1.41
C SER A 120 -3.90 12.54 0.90
N ALA A 121 -4.76 12.56 -0.13
CA ALA A 121 -5.28 11.34 -0.75
C ALA A 121 -4.18 10.58 -1.52
N CYS A 122 -3.22 11.30 -2.14
CA CYS A 122 -2.07 10.67 -2.80
C CYS A 122 -1.19 9.92 -1.80
N PHE A 123 -0.90 10.52 -0.65
CA PHE A 123 -0.11 9.88 0.42
C PHE A 123 -0.84 8.70 1.07
N GLN A 124 -2.16 8.80 1.22
CA GLN A 124 -3.00 7.76 1.82
C GLN A 124 -2.95 6.42 1.04
N LYS A 125 -2.64 6.45 -0.25
CA LYS A 125 -2.46 5.24 -1.07
C LYS A 125 -1.26 4.40 -0.66
N HIS A 126 -0.37 4.93 0.17
CA HIS A 126 0.88 4.28 0.60
C HIS A 126 0.96 4.09 2.14
N PRO A 127 -0.01 3.37 2.78
CA PRO A 127 -0.13 3.28 4.23
C PRO A 127 1.02 2.54 4.91
N LYS A 128 1.81 1.76 4.16
CA LYS A 128 3.01 1.09 4.68
C LYS A 128 4.19 2.05 4.89
N ILE A 129 4.15 3.22 4.26
CA ILE A 129 5.22 4.22 4.28
C ILE A 129 4.79 5.45 5.07
N PHE A 130 3.58 5.92 4.82
CA PHE A 130 2.99 7.09 5.47
C PHE A 130 1.81 6.64 6.34
N ASP A 131 1.99 6.73 7.65
CA ASP A 131 0.96 6.34 8.61
C ASP A 131 -0.21 7.33 8.63
N THR A 132 -1.27 6.95 9.30
CA THR A 132 -2.50 7.76 9.44
C THR A 132 -2.21 9.14 10.03
N VAL A 133 -1.26 9.25 10.96
CA VAL A 133 -0.89 10.54 11.57
C VAL A 133 -0.27 11.45 10.53
N THR A 134 0.68 10.95 9.75
CA THR A 134 1.31 11.68 8.63
C THR A 134 0.27 12.17 7.62
N VAL A 135 -0.64 11.28 7.20
CA VAL A 135 -1.70 11.63 6.23
C VAL A 135 -2.64 12.71 6.78
N ASN A 136 -3.04 12.61 8.05
CA ASN A 136 -3.90 13.61 8.68
C ASN A 136 -3.22 14.96 8.84
N LEU A 137 -1.92 15.01 9.13
CA LEU A 137 -1.14 16.24 9.17
C LEU A 137 -1.06 16.89 7.78
N ILE A 138 -0.82 16.12 6.73
CA ILE A 138 -0.83 16.62 5.34
C ILE A 138 -2.21 17.19 4.99
N LYS A 139 -3.28 16.46 5.35
CA LYS A 139 -4.67 16.91 5.11
C LYS A 139 -4.98 18.22 5.82
N ALA A 140 -4.53 18.39 7.07
CA ALA A 140 -4.71 19.63 7.81
C ALA A 140 -3.90 20.78 7.21
N GLY A 141 -2.67 20.52 6.74
CA GLY A 141 -1.82 21.48 6.04
C GLY A 141 -2.41 21.91 4.70
N GLU A 142 -2.96 20.97 3.95
CA GLU A 142 -3.65 21.21 2.67
C GLU A 142 -4.90 22.08 2.87
N ALA A 143 -5.75 21.75 3.86
CA ALA A 143 -6.96 22.48 4.15
C ALA A 143 -6.71 23.90 4.68
N SER A 144 -5.62 24.10 5.42
CA SER A 144 -5.26 25.42 6.00
C SER A 144 -4.36 26.27 5.11
N GLY A 145 -3.82 25.71 4.02
CA GLY A 145 -2.82 26.37 3.17
C GLY A 145 -1.43 26.55 3.85
N LYS A 146 -1.22 25.88 4.99
CA LYS A 146 0.02 25.96 5.80
C LYS A 146 0.77 24.64 5.80
N LEU A 147 0.99 24.08 4.62
CA LEU A 147 1.59 22.74 4.47
C LEU A 147 3.00 22.67 5.08
N ASP A 148 3.77 23.76 5.01
CA ASP A 148 5.11 23.91 5.59
C ASP A 148 5.13 23.58 7.10
N ILE A 149 4.20 24.18 7.87
CA ILE A 149 4.09 23.97 9.33
C ILE A 149 3.76 22.50 9.65
N PHE A 150 2.84 21.91 8.90
CA PHE A 150 2.43 20.53 9.14
C PHE A 150 3.49 19.51 8.71
N LEU A 151 4.24 19.80 7.65
CA LEU A 151 5.40 19.01 7.25
C LEU A 151 6.51 19.07 8.31
N GLU A 152 6.75 20.21 8.95
CA GLU A 152 7.70 20.33 10.05
C GLU A 152 7.30 19.43 11.24
N ARG A 153 6.03 19.39 11.60
CA ARG A 153 5.51 18.47 12.63
C ARG A 153 5.70 16.99 12.26
N ILE A 154 5.59 16.65 10.98
CA ILE A 154 5.88 15.30 10.49
C ILE A 154 7.36 15.00 10.67
N VAL A 155 8.25 15.93 10.34
CA VAL A 155 9.70 15.78 10.55
C VAL A 155 10.02 15.54 12.02
N ASP A 156 9.48 16.34 12.93
CA ASP A 156 9.67 16.18 14.38
C ASP A 156 9.23 14.79 14.88
N SER A 157 8.07 14.32 14.39
CA SER A 157 7.55 13.01 14.73
C SER A 157 8.48 11.89 14.24
N LEU A 158 8.97 11.99 13.02
CA LEU A 158 9.88 11.01 12.44
C LEU A 158 11.25 11.01 13.14
N GLU A 159 11.78 12.19 13.50
CA GLU A 159 13.03 12.30 14.29
C GLU A 159 12.92 11.64 15.66
N LYS A 160 11.82 11.89 16.36
CA LYS A 160 11.55 11.24 17.66
C LYS A 160 11.55 9.71 17.52
N ARG A 161 10.89 9.19 16.50
CA ARG A 161 10.84 7.74 16.22
C ARG A 161 12.25 7.17 15.92
N GLU A 162 13.05 7.85 15.11
CA GLU A 162 14.42 7.40 14.82
C GLU A 162 15.31 7.43 16.06
N LYS A 163 15.20 8.46 16.92
CA LYS A 163 15.91 8.53 18.21
C LYS A 163 15.56 7.36 19.13
N ILE A 164 14.25 7.10 19.32
CA ILE A 164 13.78 5.97 20.15
C ILE A 164 14.28 4.64 19.59
N LYS A 165 14.22 4.45 18.28
CA LYS A 165 14.70 3.23 17.61
C LYS A 165 16.22 3.04 17.79
N ALA A 166 16.99 4.10 17.70
CA ALA A 166 18.42 4.07 17.95
C ALA A 166 18.75 3.73 19.43
N GLN A 167 18.01 4.30 20.38
CA GLN A 167 18.16 4.02 21.82
C GLN A 167 17.83 2.55 22.15
N ILE A 168 16.73 2.02 21.61
CA ILE A 168 16.36 0.61 21.80
C ILE A 168 17.45 -0.30 21.23
N LYS A 169 17.95 0.02 20.03
CA LYS A 169 19.02 -0.76 19.41
C LYS A 169 20.29 -0.75 20.24
N SER A 170 20.72 0.40 20.75
CA SER A 170 21.91 0.50 21.62
C SER A 170 21.73 -0.26 22.93
N ALA A 171 20.55 -0.19 23.55
CA ALA A 171 20.26 -0.91 24.80
C ALA A 171 20.26 -2.46 24.64
N LEU A 172 19.92 -2.96 23.44
CA LEU A 172 19.94 -4.39 23.15
C LEU A 172 21.33 -4.93 22.81
N PHE A 173 22.28 -4.07 22.41
CA PHE A 173 23.63 -4.45 22.02
C PHE A 173 24.68 -4.23 23.11
N TYR A 174 24.29 -3.70 24.27
CA TYR A 174 25.19 -3.56 25.42
C TYR A 174 24.83 -4.65 26.47
N PRO A 175 25.68 -5.68 26.64
CA PRO A 175 25.51 -6.63 27.74
C PRO A 175 25.77 -5.97 29.09
#